data_3fdf13d900cb85b341aca00b5c54efab
#
_entry.id   3fdf13d900cb85b341aca00b5c54efab
#
_cell.length_a   1.000
_cell.length_b   1.000
_cell.length_c   1.000
_cell.angle_alpha   90.00
_cell.angle_beta   90.00
_cell.angle_gamma   90.00
#
_symmetry.space_group_name_H-M   'P 1'
#
loop_
_entity.id
_entity.type
_entity.pdbx_description
1 polymer ?
#
loop_
_entity_poly.entity_id
_entity_poly.type
_entity_poly.pdbx_seq_one_letter_code
_entity_poly.pdbx_strand_id
1 'polypeptide(L)'
;MFVSAQRPADPKTGALVKGSLKEMATQCLDNVEAVLSELDLTLSDVTKVTVLLAGTDDFSAVDAACEERFPRPMPACSRVQVVSIAQGAPVAIEAIACR
;
A
#
# COMPACT_ATOMS: atom_id res chain seq x y z
N MET A 1 -4.57 -9.25 12.19
CA MET A 1 -3.25 -8.63 11.86
C MET A 1 -3.44 -7.25 11.26
N PHE A 2 -2.91 -6.25 11.92
CA PHE A 2 -2.93 -4.88 11.43
C PHE A 2 -1.56 -4.55 10.88
N VAL A 3 -1.49 -4.11 9.63
CA VAL A 3 -0.24 -3.66 9.00
C VAL A 3 -0.30 -2.14 8.96
N SER A 4 0.64 -1.48 9.64
CA SER A 4 0.71 -0.02 9.64
C SER A 4 0.98 0.52 8.23
N ALA A 5 0.73 1.82 8.02
CA ALA A 5 0.90 2.42 6.70
C ALA A 5 2.32 2.22 6.18
N GLN A 6 2.44 1.54 5.05
CA GLN A 6 3.72 1.29 4.39
C GLN A 6 3.92 2.34 3.31
N ARG A 7 5.04 3.05 3.40
CA ARG A 7 5.47 4.03 2.40
C ARG A 7 6.18 3.29 1.26
N PRO A 8 6.36 3.91 0.09
CA PRO A 8 7.06 3.28 -1.03
C PRO A 8 8.58 3.29 -0.81
N ALA A 9 9.02 2.75 0.32
CA ALA A 9 10.42 2.74 0.72
C ALA A 9 11.07 1.42 0.35
N ASP A 10 12.32 1.49 -0.14
CA ASP A 10 13.14 0.31 -0.37
C ASP A 10 13.46 -0.30 1.00
N PRO A 11 13.10 -1.57 1.26
CA PRO A 11 13.34 -2.19 2.57
C PRO A 11 14.82 -2.29 2.94
N LYS A 12 15.73 -2.25 1.97
CA LYS A 12 17.17 -2.34 2.22
C LYS A 12 17.78 -1.03 2.65
N THR A 13 17.30 0.09 2.09
CA THR A 13 17.90 1.42 2.32
C THR A 13 17.03 2.35 3.13
N GLY A 14 15.72 2.10 3.18
CA GLY A 14 14.75 2.99 3.80
C GLY A 14 14.43 4.22 2.97
N ALA A 15 15.08 4.39 1.82
CA ALA A 15 14.82 5.53 0.94
C ALA A 15 13.59 5.27 0.07
N LEU A 16 12.85 6.35 -0.27
CA LEU A 16 11.72 6.22 -1.16
C LEU A 16 12.19 5.79 -2.55
N VAL A 17 11.48 4.85 -3.15
CA VAL A 17 11.77 4.45 -4.53
C VAL A 17 11.38 5.59 -5.48
N LYS A 18 12.04 5.66 -6.62
CA LYS A 18 11.74 6.63 -7.66
C LYS A 18 10.89 5.97 -8.72
N GLY A 19 10.06 6.75 -9.38
CA GLY A 19 9.22 6.24 -10.46
C GLY A 19 7.84 6.86 -10.45
N SER A 20 6.92 6.25 -11.18
CA SER A 20 5.55 6.70 -11.26
C SER A 20 4.81 6.42 -9.96
N LEU A 21 3.65 7.06 -9.80
CA LEU A 21 2.80 6.81 -8.64
C LEU A 21 2.37 5.34 -8.58
N LYS A 22 2.12 4.72 -9.74
CA LYS A 22 1.78 3.30 -9.80
C LYS A 22 2.93 2.42 -9.30
N GLU A 23 4.16 2.74 -9.70
CA GLU A 23 5.34 2.01 -9.22
C GLU A 23 5.53 2.17 -7.72
N MET A 24 5.31 3.38 -7.21
CA MET A 24 5.38 3.65 -5.77
C MET A 24 4.31 2.88 -5.02
N ALA A 25 3.08 2.84 -5.52
CA ALA A 25 2.00 2.08 -4.90
C ALA A 25 2.32 0.59 -4.90
N THR A 26 2.91 0.07 -5.97
CA THR A 26 3.35 -1.32 -6.05
C THR A 26 4.38 -1.63 -4.97
N GLN A 27 5.33 -0.72 -4.74
CA GLN A 27 6.31 -0.90 -3.68
C GLN A 27 5.65 -0.90 -2.29
N CYS A 28 4.64 -0.05 -2.07
CA CYS A 28 3.87 -0.09 -0.82
C CYS A 28 3.24 -1.47 -0.61
N LEU A 29 2.65 -2.05 -1.66
CA LEU A 29 2.03 -3.37 -1.60
C LEU A 29 3.07 -4.48 -1.38
N ASP A 30 4.25 -4.36 -1.99
CA ASP A 30 5.36 -5.29 -1.73
C ASP A 30 5.74 -5.24 -0.25
N ASN A 31 5.77 -4.06 0.35
CA ASN A 31 6.12 -3.90 1.75
C ASN A 31 5.04 -4.47 2.66
N VAL A 32 3.77 -4.28 2.32
CA VAL A 32 2.65 -4.90 3.05
C VAL A 32 2.77 -6.42 2.99
N GLU A 33 3.03 -6.96 1.80
CA GLU A 33 3.16 -8.40 1.60
C GLU A 33 4.32 -8.96 2.42
N ALA A 34 5.44 -8.25 2.48
CA ALA A 34 6.60 -8.69 3.25
C ALA A 34 6.28 -8.79 4.74
N VAL A 35 5.54 -7.82 5.29
CA VAL A 35 5.10 -7.87 6.68
C VAL A 35 4.17 -9.05 6.93
N LEU A 36 3.21 -9.27 6.04
CA LEU A 36 2.26 -10.37 6.17
C LEU A 36 2.96 -11.73 6.11
N SER A 37 3.98 -11.86 5.28
CA SER A 37 4.68 -13.14 5.10
C SER A 37 5.37 -13.62 6.37
N GLU A 38 5.71 -12.72 7.29
CA GLU A 38 6.30 -13.09 8.56
C GLU A 38 5.35 -13.90 9.45
N LEU A 39 4.04 -13.80 9.20
CA LEU A 39 3.01 -14.58 9.91
C LEU A 39 2.33 -15.59 8.99
N ASP A 40 2.97 -15.93 7.88
CA ASP A 40 2.43 -16.85 6.88
C ASP A 40 1.09 -16.41 6.29
N LEU A 41 0.88 -15.08 6.25
CA LEU A 41 -0.27 -14.48 5.60
C LEU A 41 0.12 -13.97 4.22
N THR A 42 -0.87 -13.86 3.34
CA THR A 42 -0.67 -13.35 1.97
C THR A 42 -1.65 -12.22 1.69
N LEU A 43 -1.52 -11.60 0.52
CA LEU A 43 -2.46 -10.56 0.10
C LEU A 43 -3.89 -11.08 -0.02
N SER A 44 -4.08 -12.39 -0.21
CA SER A 44 -5.43 -12.97 -0.24
C SER A 44 -6.11 -12.98 1.14
N ASP A 45 -5.35 -12.80 2.21
CA ASP A 45 -5.88 -12.72 3.56
C ASP A 45 -6.27 -11.29 3.96
N VAL A 46 -5.98 -10.30 3.11
CA VAL A 46 -6.30 -8.89 3.39
C VAL A 46 -7.80 -8.67 3.23
N THR A 47 -8.42 -8.13 4.27
CA THR A 47 -9.86 -7.84 4.28
C THR A 47 -10.16 -6.36 4.12
N LYS A 48 -9.21 -5.50 4.47
CA LYS A 48 -9.37 -4.05 4.42
C LYS A 48 -8.07 -3.38 4.05
N VAL A 49 -8.16 -2.42 3.13
CA VAL A 49 -7.02 -1.59 2.72
C VAL A 49 -7.41 -0.12 2.90
N THR A 50 -6.50 0.68 3.42
CA THR A 50 -6.64 2.13 3.43
C THR A 50 -5.49 2.73 2.65
N VAL A 51 -5.82 3.49 1.60
CA VAL A 51 -4.84 4.19 0.77
C VAL A 51 -4.78 5.64 1.21
N LEU A 52 -3.59 6.11 1.56
CA LEU A 52 -3.33 7.50 1.90
C LEU A 52 -2.59 8.13 0.75
N LEU A 53 -3.07 9.26 0.26
CA LEU A 53 -2.50 9.95 -0.88
C LEU A 53 -2.26 11.42 -0.54
N ALA A 54 -1.05 11.92 -0.78
CA ALA A 54 -0.66 13.31 -0.53
C ALA A 54 -0.30 13.98 -1.85
N GLY A 55 -0.68 15.26 -1.99
CA GLY A 55 -0.35 16.06 -3.16
C GLY A 55 -1.26 15.91 -4.36
N THR A 56 -2.18 14.94 -4.33
CA THR A 56 -3.15 14.73 -5.40
C THR A 56 -4.35 13.99 -4.84
N ASP A 57 -5.48 14.09 -5.52
CA ASP A 57 -6.69 13.31 -5.21
C ASP A 57 -7.01 12.30 -6.31
N ASP A 58 -6.07 12.10 -7.26
CA ASP A 58 -6.25 11.14 -8.33
C ASP A 58 -5.73 9.78 -7.91
N PHE A 59 -6.64 8.90 -7.52
CA PHE A 59 -6.33 7.56 -7.05
C PHE A 59 -6.21 6.52 -8.17
N SER A 60 -6.36 6.90 -9.43
CA SER A 60 -6.42 5.94 -10.54
C SER A 60 -5.19 5.04 -10.64
N ALA A 61 -3.99 5.60 -10.47
CA ALA A 61 -2.75 4.82 -10.53
C ALA A 61 -2.65 3.82 -9.38
N VAL A 62 -3.07 4.23 -8.18
CA VAL A 62 -3.05 3.36 -7.01
C VAL A 62 -4.09 2.26 -7.15
N ASP A 63 -5.29 2.60 -7.65
CA ASP A 63 -6.33 1.62 -7.91
C ASP A 63 -5.85 0.56 -8.91
N ALA A 64 -5.14 0.98 -9.96
CA ALA A 64 -4.58 0.04 -10.94
C ALA A 64 -3.58 -0.92 -10.30
N ALA A 65 -2.70 -0.41 -9.44
CA ALA A 65 -1.73 -1.25 -8.72
C ALA A 65 -2.45 -2.26 -7.81
N CYS A 66 -3.48 -1.82 -7.10
CA CYS A 66 -4.25 -2.71 -6.22
C CYS A 66 -4.97 -3.80 -7.01
N GLU A 67 -5.57 -3.44 -8.15
CA GLU A 67 -6.26 -4.42 -8.99
C GLU A 67 -5.32 -5.50 -9.53
N GLU A 68 -4.07 -5.15 -9.79
CA GLU A 68 -3.07 -6.12 -10.26
C GLU A 68 -2.58 -7.04 -9.15
N ARG A 69 -2.58 -6.58 -7.90
CA ARG A 69 -1.93 -7.31 -6.82
C ARG A 69 -2.91 -8.10 -5.95
N PHE A 70 -4.11 -7.60 -5.74
CA PHE A 70 -5.06 -8.31 -4.88
C PHE A 70 -5.87 -9.31 -5.69
N PRO A 71 -6.00 -10.56 -5.18
CA PRO A 71 -6.89 -11.52 -5.81
C PRO A 71 -8.35 -11.16 -5.57
N ARG A 72 -9.24 -11.73 -6.36
CA ARG A 72 -10.68 -11.56 -6.19
C ARG A 72 -11.22 -12.53 -5.15
N PRO A 73 -12.20 -12.12 -4.31
CA PRO A 73 -12.79 -10.78 -4.28
C PRO A 73 -11.83 -9.76 -3.69
N MET A 74 -11.90 -8.51 -4.17
CA MET A 74 -11.05 -7.43 -3.68
C MET A 74 -11.38 -7.11 -2.21
N PRO A 75 -10.38 -6.70 -1.41
CA PRO A 75 -10.66 -6.24 -0.05
C PRO A 75 -11.43 -4.92 -0.06
N ALA A 76 -12.11 -4.63 1.04
CA ALA A 76 -12.72 -3.33 1.22
C ALA A 76 -11.61 -2.26 1.20
N CYS A 77 -11.86 -1.13 0.54
CA CYS A 77 -10.85 -0.10 0.36
C CYS A 77 -11.42 1.27 0.73
N SER A 78 -10.69 1.99 1.59
CA SER A 78 -10.93 3.41 1.83
C SER A 78 -9.80 4.21 1.21
N ARG A 79 -10.13 5.33 0.60
CA ARG A 79 -9.17 6.24 -0.01
C ARG A 79 -9.24 7.57 0.72
N VAL A 80 -8.10 8.03 1.22
CA VAL A 80 -8.03 9.25 2.03
C VAL A 80 -6.94 10.15 1.47
N GLN A 81 -7.30 11.39 1.17
CA GLN A 81 -6.32 12.41 0.82
C GLN A 81 -5.83 13.05 2.13
N VAL A 82 -4.53 13.11 2.29
CA VAL A 82 -3.90 13.68 3.50
C VAL A 82 -3.01 14.85 3.12
N VAL A 83 -2.70 15.70 4.10
CA VAL A 83 -1.86 16.87 3.88
C VAL A 83 -0.42 16.45 3.56
N SER A 84 0.11 15.50 4.31
CA SER A 84 1.47 15.01 4.09
C SER A 84 1.63 13.62 4.68
N ILE A 85 2.65 12.92 4.19
CA ILE A 85 3.05 11.61 4.68
C ILE A 85 4.53 11.71 5.05
N ALA A 86 4.98 10.91 6.01
CA ALA A 86 6.37 10.91 6.45
C ALA A 86 7.34 10.79 5.26
N GLN A 87 8.48 11.47 5.34
CA GLN A 87 9.52 11.53 4.31
C GLN A 87 9.06 12.20 3.00
N GLY A 88 7.91 12.89 3.01
CA GLY A 88 7.39 13.49 1.78
C GLY A 88 6.86 12.44 0.80
N ALA A 89 6.52 11.25 1.27
CA ALA A 89 5.98 10.19 0.41
C ALA A 89 4.66 10.64 -0.22
N PRO A 90 4.42 10.34 -1.49
CA PRO A 90 3.15 10.70 -2.13
C PRO A 90 2.03 9.71 -1.82
N VAL A 91 2.36 8.51 -1.35
CA VAL A 91 1.38 7.45 -1.11
C VAL A 91 1.84 6.57 0.06
N ALA A 92 0.88 6.04 0.80
CA ALA A 92 1.12 5.00 1.79
C ALA A 92 -0.11 4.10 1.83
N ILE A 93 0.08 2.84 2.16
CA ILE A 93 -1.00 1.84 2.19
C ILE A 93 -0.93 1.07 3.50
N GLU A 94 -2.04 1.03 4.22
CA GLU A 94 -2.17 0.18 5.40
C GLU A 94 -3.20 -0.91 5.13
N ALA A 95 -3.10 -2.01 5.85
CA ALA A 95 -3.96 -3.15 5.62
C ALA A 95 -4.34 -3.85 6.91
N ILE A 96 -5.48 -4.54 6.87
CA ILE A 96 -5.92 -5.46 7.91
C ILE A 96 -6.11 -6.81 7.25
N ALA A 97 -5.46 -7.83 7.79
CA ALA A 97 -5.55 -9.18 7.27
C ALA A 97 -6.15 -10.10 8.34
N CYS A 98 -6.93 -11.06 7.89
CA CYS A 98 -7.60 -12.01 8.76
C CYS A 98 -7.69 -13.35 8.03
N ARG A 99 -7.35 -14.41 8.73
CA ARG A 99 -7.44 -15.75 8.15
C ARG A 99 -8.60 -16.50 8.76
#